data_0013cbfa26e47c40fbf8d7961b85a008
#
_entry.id   0013cbfa26e47c40fbf8d7961b85a008
#
_cell.length_a   1.000
_cell.length_b   1.000
_cell.length_c   1.000
_cell.angle_alpha   90.00
_cell.angle_beta   90.00
_cell.angle_gamma   90.00
#
_symmetry.space_group_name_H-M   'P 1'
#
loop_
_entity.id
_entity.type
_entity.pdbx_description
1 polymer ?
#
loop_
_entity_poly.entity_id
_entity_poly.type
_entity_poly.pdbx_seq_one_letter_code
_entity_poly.pdbx_strand_id
1 'polypeptide(L)'
;TNPFEKSWPQIQELYCQQGVEKLISHIHQSEDRPERRALFLMASQRISNGQGLSRSLDDVIGICRAAIDEFSSQAAAETNQEERDRRLDGANILSYNLAADLAPCWPEDTEPRTSKHFEEGIRCAQDCLDWREILEKGALPFHLAWWAMGAHRCGLGDWNGACEAFEKSLEAARIDAQENSTPDDVGPESSFVINISIGWLEFARWRSGDQSSYDRFLEVISAFRSRIEQDDEGKDEAIIGIGQLETAALR
;
A
#
# COMPACT_ATOMS: atom_id res chain seq x y z
N THR A 1 17.09 -3.46 19.28
CA THR A 1 16.75 -2.01 19.34
C THR A 1 17.52 -1.33 18.23
N ASN A 2 16.82 -0.62 17.36
CA ASN A 2 17.44 0.13 16.26
C ASN A 2 18.44 1.14 16.88
N PRO A 3 19.73 1.14 16.51
CA PRO A 3 20.72 2.06 17.10
C PRO A 3 20.35 3.54 16.85
N PHE A 4 19.50 3.81 15.86
CA PHE A 4 19.05 5.17 15.51
C PHE A 4 17.78 5.61 16.27
N GLU A 5 17.18 4.77 17.08
CA GLU A 5 16.05 5.16 17.97
C GLU A 5 16.38 6.39 18.84
N LYS A 6 17.63 6.53 19.24
CA LYS A 6 18.11 7.68 20.03
C LYS A 6 18.07 9.00 19.25
N SER A 7 18.07 8.96 17.92
CA SER A 7 18.04 10.14 17.06
C SER A 7 16.61 10.67 16.86
N TRP A 8 15.60 9.87 17.20
CA TRP A 8 14.21 10.24 16.95
C TRP A 8 13.77 11.56 17.61
N PRO A 9 14.07 11.84 18.88
CA PRO A 9 13.66 13.11 19.49
C PRO A 9 14.17 14.34 18.74
N GLN A 10 15.40 14.30 18.27
CA GLN A 10 16.00 15.38 17.48
C GLN A 10 15.34 15.51 16.10
N ILE A 11 15.10 14.40 15.43
CA ILE A 11 14.41 14.36 14.13
C ILE A 11 12.99 14.86 14.26
N GLN A 12 12.26 14.44 15.29
CA GLN A 12 10.91 14.89 15.58
C GLN A 12 10.87 16.40 15.84
N GLU A 13 11.78 16.92 16.66
CA GLU A 13 11.88 18.34 16.93
C GLU A 13 12.14 19.16 15.65
N LEU A 14 13.07 18.69 14.83
CA LEU A 14 13.39 19.34 13.55
C LEU A 14 12.18 19.36 12.62
N TYR A 15 11.46 18.23 12.48
CA TYR A 15 10.26 18.15 11.69
C TYR A 15 9.17 19.11 12.19
N CYS A 16 8.90 19.11 13.50
CA CYS A 16 7.88 19.97 14.10
C CYS A 16 8.19 21.47 13.95
N GLN A 17 9.46 21.86 14.00
CA GLN A 17 9.87 23.27 13.95
C GLN A 17 10.09 23.78 12.53
N GLN A 18 10.58 22.93 11.61
CA GLN A 18 11.07 23.37 10.30
C GLN A 18 10.48 22.62 9.11
N GLY A 19 9.63 21.61 9.36
CA GLY A 19 8.92 20.85 8.34
C GLY A 19 9.76 19.79 7.65
N VAL A 20 9.08 19.06 6.75
CA VAL A 20 9.62 17.84 6.10
C VAL A 20 10.82 18.12 5.21
N GLU A 21 10.84 19.23 4.46
CA GLU A 21 11.96 19.57 3.55
C GLU A 21 13.27 19.78 4.29
N LYS A 22 13.22 20.41 5.46
CA LYS A 22 14.42 20.63 6.30
C LYS A 22 14.88 19.34 6.94
N LEU A 23 13.95 18.47 7.34
CA LEU A 23 14.26 17.14 7.82
C LEU A 23 14.97 16.31 6.74
N ILE A 24 14.45 16.26 5.52
CA ILE A 24 15.07 15.57 4.38
C ILE A 24 16.49 16.10 4.14
N SER A 25 16.62 17.42 4.09
CA SER A 25 17.92 18.06 3.90
C SER A 25 18.91 17.71 5.01
N HIS A 26 18.46 17.62 6.25
CA HIS A 26 19.28 17.24 7.40
C HIS A 26 19.76 15.79 7.30
N ILE A 27 18.87 14.85 6.95
CA ILE A 27 19.25 13.44 6.79
C ILE A 27 20.28 13.27 5.66
N HIS A 28 20.14 14.00 4.57
CA HIS A 28 21.11 13.98 3.45
C HIS A 28 22.51 14.51 3.80
N GLN A 29 22.68 15.24 4.91
CA GLN A 29 24.00 15.70 5.37
C GLN A 29 24.88 14.58 5.92
N SER A 30 24.30 13.45 6.35
CA SER A 30 25.09 12.30 6.76
C SER A 30 25.83 11.70 5.56
N GLU A 31 27.15 11.53 5.67
CA GLU A 31 27.97 10.86 4.66
C GLU A 31 27.81 9.33 4.73
N ASP A 32 27.35 8.80 5.86
CA ASP A 32 27.12 7.37 6.06
C ASP A 32 25.80 6.91 5.38
N ARG A 33 25.94 6.18 4.27
CA ARG A 33 24.82 5.65 3.51
C ARG A 33 23.89 4.72 4.31
N PRO A 34 24.39 3.76 5.12
CA PRO A 34 23.56 2.96 6.04
C PRO A 34 22.77 3.82 7.03
N GLU A 35 23.40 4.84 7.62
CA GLU A 35 22.74 5.76 8.53
C GLU A 35 21.59 6.52 7.83
N ARG A 36 21.83 7.09 6.65
CA ARG A 36 20.78 7.79 5.90
C ARG A 36 19.57 6.90 5.65
N ARG A 37 19.74 5.64 5.18
CA ARG A 37 18.63 4.71 4.98
C ARG A 37 17.87 4.45 6.27
N ALA A 38 18.58 4.24 7.37
CA ALA A 38 17.95 3.96 8.66
C ALA A 38 17.16 5.17 9.20
N LEU A 39 17.70 6.38 9.02
CA LEU A 39 17.02 7.62 9.42
C LEU A 39 15.79 7.89 8.54
N PHE A 40 15.89 7.72 7.23
CA PHE A 40 14.74 7.84 6.32
C PHE A 40 13.66 6.81 6.62
N LEU A 41 14.02 5.54 6.84
CA LEU A 41 13.08 4.49 7.20
C LEU A 41 12.34 4.81 8.51
N MET A 42 13.08 5.24 9.54
CA MET A 42 12.49 5.63 10.81
C MET A 42 11.57 6.85 10.68
N ALA A 43 12.02 7.89 9.97
CA ALA A 43 11.25 9.12 9.79
C ALA A 43 9.97 8.86 8.99
N SER A 44 10.04 8.11 7.87
CA SER A 44 8.88 7.76 7.07
C SER A 44 7.84 6.98 7.89
N GLN A 45 8.25 5.93 8.60
CA GLN A 45 7.33 5.14 9.43
C GLN A 45 6.65 5.96 10.51
N ARG A 46 7.40 6.81 11.23
CA ARG A 46 6.87 7.56 12.36
C ARG A 46 5.99 8.74 11.93
N ILE A 47 6.33 9.40 10.82
CA ILE A 47 5.50 10.48 10.27
C ILE A 47 4.23 9.89 9.65
N SER A 48 4.30 8.79 8.87
CA SER A 48 3.11 8.11 8.33
C SER A 48 2.15 7.68 9.44
N ASN A 49 2.67 7.08 10.51
CA ASN A 49 1.85 6.63 11.64
C ASN A 49 1.29 7.78 12.50
N GLY A 50 1.69 9.02 12.28
CA GLY A 50 1.16 10.18 12.98
C GLY A 50 1.35 10.18 14.50
N GLN A 51 2.34 9.46 15.04
CA GLN A 51 2.56 9.25 16.48
C GLN A 51 2.77 10.55 17.26
N GLY A 52 1.64 11.24 17.60
CA GLY A 52 1.67 12.50 18.31
C GLY A 52 2.16 13.69 17.49
N LEU A 53 2.17 13.57 16.18
CA LEU A 53 2.59 14.60 15.23
C LEU A 53 1.39 15.15 14.48
N SER A 54 1.36 16.48 14.29
CA SER A 54 0.54 17.10 13.26
C SER A 54 1.25 16.89 11.93
N ARG A 55 0.64 16.13 11.03
CA ARG A 55 1.18 15.81 9.70
C ARG A 55 0.14 16.10 8.62
N SER A 56 0.60 16.34 7.40
CA SER A 56 -0.22 16.34 6.20
C SER A 56 0.14 15.13 5.32
N LEU A 57 -0.74 14.75 4.38
CA LEU A 57 -0.39 13.74 3.37
C LEU A 57 0.78 14.18 2.49
N ASP A 58 0.92 15.48 2.24
CA ASP A 58 2.07 16.01 1.49
C ASP A 58 3.39 15.81 2.24
N ASP A 59 3.40 15.94 3.59
CA ASP A 59 4.59 15.62 4.39
C ASP A 59 4.93 14.12 4.34
N VAL A 60 3.90 13.27 4.40
CA VAL A 60 4.08 11.80 4.27
C VAL A 60 4.67 11.46 2.91
N ILE A 61 4.11 12.03 1.83
CA ILE A 61 4.64 11.85 0.48
C ILE A 61 6.10 12.31 0.40
N GLY A 62 6.41 13.50 0.92
CA GLY A 62 7.75 14.07 0.88
C GLY A 62 8.79 13.17 1.52
N ILE A 63 8.55 12.73 2.75
CA ILE A 63 9.52 11.88 3.48
C ILE A 63 9.60 10.46 2.92
N CYS A 64 8.46 9.85 2.55
CA CYS A 64 8.46 8.51 1.97
C CYS A 64 9.14 8.50 0.60
N ARG A 65 8.89 9.50 -0.26
CA ARG A 65 9.54 9.59 -1.56
C ARG A 65 11.05 9.78 -1.42
N ALA A 66 11.52 10.63 -0.50
CA ALA A 66 12.95 10.78 -0.21
C ALA A 66 13.58 9.46 0.29
N ALA A 67 12.86 8.70 1.11
CA ALA A 67 13.29 7.38 1.55
C ALA A 67 13.39 6.38 0.37
N ILE A 68 12.37 6.31 -0.48
CA ILE A 68 12.33 5.46 -1.68
C ILE A 68 13.51 5.80 -2.60
N ASP A 69 13.74 7.08 -2.87
CA ASP A 69 14.83 7.55 -3.74
C ASP A 69 16.20 7.23 -3.15
N GLU A 70 16.39 7.34 -1.83
CA GLU A 70 17.65 6.95 -1.17
C GLU A 70 17.92 5.44 -1.30
N PHE A 71 16.91 4.59 -1.08
CA PHE A 71 17.06 3.14 -1.19
C PHE A 71 17.32 2.71 -2.64
N SER A 72 16.54 3.22 -3.60
CA SER A 72 16.66 2.86 -5.02
C SER A 72 17.97 3.37 -5.65
N SER A 73 18.40 4.59 -5.33
CA SER A 73 19.68 5.14 -5.81
C SER A 73 20.88 4.37 -5.25
N GLN A 74 20.83 3.95 -3.99
CA GLN A 74 21.85 3.10 -3.42
C GLN A 74 21.84 1.68 -3.98
N ALA A 75 20.69 1.14 -4.34
CA ALA A 75 20.59 -0.13 -5.04
C ALA A 75 21.22 -0.04 -6.43
N ALA A 76 20.93 1.03 -7.19
CA ALA A 76 21.51 1.25 -8.51
C ALA A 76 23.05 1.41 -8.50
N ALA A 77 23.61 1.93 -7.42
CA ALA A 77 25.06 2.10 -7.26
C ALA A 77 25.78 0.88 -6.65
N GLU A 78 25.01 -0.19 -6.28
CA GLU A 78 25.57 -1.36 -5.63
C GLU A 78 26.01 -2.42 -6.64
N THR A 79 27.20 -2.96 -6.45
CA THR A 79 27.77 -4.01 -7.31
C THR A 79 27.50 -5.43 -6.80
N ASN A 80 27.31 -5.58 -5.49
CA ASN A 80 26.92 -6.85 -4.90
C ASN A 80 25.43 -7.09 -5.12
N GLN A 81 25.07 -8.19 -5.80
CA GLN A 81 23.71 -8.51 -6.18
C GLN A 81 22.77 -8.63 -4.97
N GLU A 82 23.17 -9.35 -3.93
CA GLU A 82 22.35 -9.57 -2.73
C GLU A 82 22.06 -8.24 -2.00
N GLU A 83 23.09 -7.40 -1.86
CA GLU A 83 22.94 -6.08 -1.23
C GLU A 83 22.08 -5.13 -2.09
N ARG A 84 22.21 -5.21 -3.42
CA ARG A 84 21.40 -4.46 -4.37
C ARG A 84 19.94 -4.85 -4.22
N ASP A 85 19.64 -6.15 -4.24
CA ASP A 85 18.29 -6.68 -4.18
C ASP A 85 17.64 -6.37 -2.83
N ARG A 86 18.40 -6.46 -1.73
CA ARG A 86 17.93 -6.06 -0.40
C ARG A 86 17.56 -4.57 -0.32
N ARG A 87 18.33 -3.69 -0.96
CA ARG A 87 18.01 -2.26 -1.00
C ARG A 87 16.82 -1.97 -1.90
N LEU A 88 16.75 -2.63 -3.04
CA LEU A 88 15.63 -2.50 -3.96
C LEU A 88 14.32 -2.99 -3.32
N ASP A 89 14.36 -4.08 -2.56
CA ASP A 89 13.22 -4.57 -1.80
C ASP A 89 12.80 -3.59 -0.70
N GLY A 90 13.76 -2.89 -0.08
CA GLY A 90 13.47 -1.79 0.84
C GLY A 90 12.69 -0.65 0.16
N ALA A 91 13.10 -0.25 -1.04
CA ALA A 91 12.39 0.75 -1.85
C ALA A 91 10.98 0.26 -2.23
N ASN A 92 10.84 -1.01 -2.66
CA ASN A 92 9.57 -1.65 -2.97
C ASN A 92 8.59 -1.63 -1.78
N ILE A 93 9.05 -2.00 -0.59
CA ILE A 93 8.22 -2.00 0.62
C ILE A 93 7.75 -0.57 0.98
N LEU A 94 8.66 0.40 0.94
CA LEU A 94 8.34 1.81 1.21
C LEU A 94 7.33 2.36 0.20
N SER A 95 7.50 2.02 -1.07
CA SER A 95 6.60 2.46 -2.14
C SER A 95 5.20 1.86 -1.99
N TYR A 96 5.12 0.56 -1.68
CA TYR A 96 3.83 -0.08 -1.39
C TYR A 96 3.13 0.54 -0.18
N ASN A 97 3.86 0.77 0.91
CA ASN A 97 3.30 1.36 2.11
C ASN A 97 2.76 2.78 1.84
N LEU A 98 3.50 3.60 1.08
CA LEU A 98 3.01 4.92 0.67
C LEU A 98 1.75 4.82 -0.19
N ALA A 99 1.72 3.91 -1.18
CA ALA A 99 0.52 3.69 -1.98
C ALA A 99 -0.67 3.26 -1.12
N ALA A 100 -0.47 2.35 -0.17
CA ALA A 100 -1.51 1.90 0.75
C ALA A 100 -2.01 3.04 1.66
N ASP A 101 -1.10 3.84 2.23
CA ASP A 101 -1.45 5.00 3.09
C ASP A 101 -2.26 6.06 2.33
N LEU A 102 -2.00 6.24 1.04
CA LEU A 102 -2.72 7.18 0.18
C LEU A 102 -4.06 6.64 -0.33
N ALA A 103 -4.32 5.34 -0.23
CA ALA A 103 -5.58 4.75 -0.71
C ALA A 103 -6.78 5.28 0.08
N PRO A 104 -7.91 5.62 -0.59
CA PRO A 104 -9.05 6.28 0.05
C PRO A 104 -10.03 5.30 0.69
N CYS A 105 -9.58 4.15 1.14
CA CYS A 105 -10.45 3.06 1.59
C CYS A 105 -10.38 2.76 3.11
N TRP A 106 -9.59 3.49 3.87
CA TRP A 106 -9.44 3.25 5.30
C TRP A 106 -10.58 3.89 6.10
N PRO A 107 -11.33 3.14 6.93
CA PRO A 107 -12.54 3.63 7.60
C PRO A 107 -12.29 4.84 8.50
N GLU A 108 -11.19 4.85 9.24
CA GLU A 108 -10.87 5.89 10.22
C GLU A 108 -10.17 7.12 9.59
N ASP A 109 -9.79 7.01 8.33
CA ASP A 109 -9.08 8.08 7.65
C ASP A 109 -10.05 9.06 6.98
N THR A 110 -10.15 10.24 7.57
CA THR A 110 -11.00 11.33 7.10
C THR A 110 -10.25 12.43 6.35
N GLU A 111 -8.93 12.31 6.20
CA GLU A 111 -8.12 13.31 5.49
C GLU A 111 -8.45 13.31 3.99
N PRO A 112 -8.88 14.44 3.40
CA PRO A 112 -9.28 14.47 1.99
C PRO A 112 -8.07 14.26 1.07
N ARG A 113 -8.26 13.42 0.02
CA ARG A 113 -7.27 13.22 -1.03
C ARG A 113 -7.55 14.14 -2.21
N THR A 114 -6.48 14.55 -2.86
CA THR A 114 -6.51 15.27 -4.13
C THR A 114 -6.07 14.35 -5.27
N SER A 115 -6.28 14.77 -6.53
CA SER A 115 -5.78 14.03 -7.69
C SER A 115 -4.28 13.77 -7.62
N LYS A 116 -3.49 14.69 -7.06
CA LYS A 116 -2.04 14.51 -6.88
C LYS A 116 -1.70 13.35 -5.96
N HIS A 117 -2.47 13.13 -4.89
CA HIS A 117 -2.29 12.01 -3.98
C HIS A 117 -2.56 10.67 -4.71
N PHE A 118 -3.60 10.61 -5.54
CA PHE A 118 -3.90 9.42 -6.32
C PHE A 118 -2.87 9.17 -7.42
N GLU A 119 -2.40 10.21 -8.11
CA GLU A 119 -1.32 10.12 -9.10
C GLU A 119 -0.02 9.61 -8.48
N GLU A 120 0.32 10.08 -7.27
CA GLU A 120 1.46 9.57 -6.51
C GLU A 120 1.28 8.12 -6.11
N GLY A 121 0.08 7.72 -5.66
CA GLY A 121 -0.23 6.33 -5.36
C GLY A 121 -0.10 5.40 -6.58
N ILE A 122 -0.55 5.84 -7.76
CA ILE A 122 -0.36 5.11 -9.03
C ILE A 122 1.13 4.97 -9.34
N ARG A 123 1.92 6.03 -9.20
CA ARG A 123 3.37 5.99 -9.40
C ARG A 123 4.02 4.98 -8.45
N CYS A 124 3.68 5.00 -7.18
CA CYS A 124 4.19 4.06 -6.20
C CYS A 124 3.81 2.60 -6.55
N ALA A 125 2.58 2.36 -6.99
CA ALA A 125 2.15 1.03 -7.40
C ALA A 125 2.93 0.55 -8.65
N GLN A 126 3.20 1.43 -9.60
CA GLN A 126 4.01 1.10 -10.77
C GLN A 126 5.47 0.81 -10.38
N ASP A 127 6.08 1.64 -9.53
CA ASP A 127 7.42 1.37 -8.98
C ASP A 127 7.48 -0.03 -8.34
N CYS A 128 6.44 -0.42 -7.59
CA CYS A 128 6.35 -1.76 -7.00
C CYS A 128 6.30 -2.87 -8.05
N LEU A 129 5.51 -2.72 -9.11
CA LEU A 129 5.41 -3.71 -10.18
C LEU A 129 6.76 -3.93 -10.84
N ASP A 130 7.44 -2.84 -11.22
CA ASP A 130 8.73 -2.88 -11.90
C ASP A 130 9.82 -3.54 -11.03
N TRP A 131 9.87 -3.19 -9.74
CA TRP A 131 10.86 -3.79 -8.83
C TRP A 131 10.55 -5.24 -8.46
N ARG A 132 9.27 -5.62 -8.37
CA ARG A 132 8.86 -7.00 -8.08
C ARG A 132 9.20 -7.95 -9.23
N GLU A 133 9.17 -7.48 -10.48
CA GLU A 133 9.70 -8.22 -11.62
C GLU A 133 11.21 -8.43 -11.49
N ILE A 134 12.00 -7.37 -11.20
CA ILE A 134 13.46 -7.46 -11.02
C ILE A 134 13.83 -8.40 -9.87
N LEU A 135 13.04 -8.39 -8.78
CA LEU A 135 13.26 -9.19 -7.58
C LEU A 135 12.64 -10.59 -7.66
N GLU A 136 12.03 -10.94 -8.78
CA GLU A 136 11.37 -12.24 -9.02
C GLU A 136 10.39 -12.62 -7.88
N LYS A 137 9.56 -11.65 -7.45
CA LYS A 137 8.59 -11.87 -6.36
C LYS A 137 7.47 -12.81 -6.81
N GLY A 138 6.89 -13.56 -5.86
CA GLY A 138 5.71 -14.41 -6.08
C GLY A 138 4.41 -13.63 -6.33
N ALA A 139 3.32 -14.35 -6.49
CA ALA A 139 2.02 -13.80 -6.91
C ALA A 139 1.42 -12.79 -5.91
N LEU A 140 1.49 -13.09 -4.60
CA LEU A 140 0.89 -12.24 -3.57
C LEU A 140 1.42 -10.78 -3.57
N PRO A 141 2.72 -10.49 -3.66
CA PRO A 141 3.21 -9.14 -3.87
C PRO A 141 2.59 -8.45 -5.10
N PHE A 142 2.47 -9.12 -6.25
CA PHE A 142 1.84 -8.53 -7.44
C PHE A 142 0.36 -8.20 -7.23
N HIS A 143 -0.39 -9.10 -6.56
CA HIS A 143 -1.76 -8.80 -6.14
C HIS A 143 -1.86 -7.46 -5.40
N LEU A 144 -1.01 -7.24 -4.39
CA LEU A 144 -1.00 -6.01 -3.59
C LEU A 144 -0.69 -4.75 -4.42
N ALA A 145 0.25 -4.82 -5.39
CA ALA A 145 0.56 -3.66 -6.23
C ALA A 145 -0.57 -3.35 -7.20
N TRP A 146 -1.17 -4.35 -7.82
CA TRP A 146 -2.32 -4.17 -8.70
C TRP A 146 -3.55 -3.68 -7.95
N TRP A 147 -3.78 -4.15 -6.71
CA TRP A 147 -4.81 -3.59 -5.84
C TRP A 147 -4.61 -2.09 -5.59
N ALA A 148 -3.41 -1.68 -5.21
CA ALA A 148 -3.10 -0.27 -4.97
C ALA A 148 -3.31 0.57 -6.24
N MET A 149 -2.86 0.07 -7.42
CA MET A 149 -3.09 0.70 -8.71
C MET A 149 -4.59 0.94 -8.96
N GLY A 150 -5.42 -0.09 -8.76
CA GLY A 150 -6.87 -0.01 -8.94
C GLY A 150 -7.54 0.97 -7.98
N ALA A 151 -7.17 0.94 -6.69
CA ALA A 151 -7.74 1.83 -5.67
C ALA A 151 -7.48 3.31 -6.00
N HIS A 152 -6.29 3.66 -6.48
CA HIS A 152 -5.97 5.03 -6.87
C HIS A 152 -6.66 5.45 -8.18
N ARG A 153 -6.83 4.54 -9.13
CA ARG A 153 -7.62 4.80 -10.35
C ARG A 153 -9.08 5.05 -10.02
N CYS A 154 -9.67 4.33 -9.05
CA CYS A 154 -10.98 4.65 -8.50
C CYS A 154 -11.04 6.09 -7.97
N GLY A 155 -10.04 6.53 -7.21
CA GLY A 155 -9.95 7.88 -6.67
C GLY A 155 -9.90 8.97 -7.75
N LEU A 156 -9.38 8.66 -8.93
CA LEU A 156 -9.39 9.55 -10.11
C LEU A 156 -10.69 9.43 -10.95
N GLY A 157 -11.59 8.50 -10.63
CA GLY A 157 -12.77 8.21 -11.45
C GLY A 157 -12.47 7.43 -12.74
N ASP A 158 -11.25 6.90 -12.89
CA ASP A 158 -10.85 6.02 -13.98
C ASP A 158 -11.32 4.59 -13.72
N TRP A 159 -12.63 4.37 -13.82
CA TRP A 159 -13.26 3.08 -13.51
C TRP A 159 -12.81 1.96 -14.45
N ASN A 160 -12.57 2.25 -15.73
CA ASN A 160 -12.10 1.24 -16.69
C ASN A 160 -10.68 0.79 -16.34
N GLY A 161 -9.78 1.74 -16.10
CA GLY A 161 -8.43 1.40 -15.68
C GLY A 161 -8.38 0.74 -14.30
N ALA A 162 -9.31 1.06 -13.39
CA ALA A 162 -9.46 0.38 -12.11
C ALA A 162 -9.86 -1.09 -12.31
N CYS A 163 -10.85 -1.37 -13.18
CA CYS A 163 -11.24 -2.74 -13.52
C CYS A 163 -10.05 -3.55 -14.05
N GLU A 164 -9.29 -2.99 -15.02
CA GLU A 164 -8.10 -3.65 -15.58
C GLU A 164 -7.05 -3.99 -14.49
N ALA A 165 -6.81 -3.07 -13.56
CA ALA A 165 -5.87 -3.29 -12.47
C ALA A 165 -6.39 -4.35 -11.48
N PHE A 166 -7.66 -4.31 -11.11
CA PHE A 166 -8.26 -5.31 -10.22
C PHE A 166 -8.40 -6.70 -10.86
N GLU A 167 -8.58 -6.79 -12.19
CA GLU A 167 -8.52 -8.07 -12.90
C GLU A 167 -7.14 -8.73 -12.76
N LYS A 168 -6.06 -7.95 -12.91
CA LYS A 168 -4.69 -8.43 -12.69
C LYS A 168 -4.41 -8.77 -11.22
N SER A 169 -4.98 -8.00 -10.30
CA SER A 169 -4.92 -8.30 -8.87
C SER A 169 -5.59 -9.63 -8.56
N LEU A 170 -6.78 -9.88 -9.10
CA LEU A 170 -7.49 -11.15 -8.94
C LEU A 170 -6.78 -12.33 -9.61
N GLU A 171 -6.19 -12.12 -10.79
CA GLU A 171 -5.36 -13.14 -11.45
C GLU A 171 -4.20 -13.59 -10.55
N ALA A 172 -3.47 -12.63 -9.98
CA ALA A 172 -2.38 -12.92 -9.04
C ALA A 172 -2.90 -13.60 -7.75
N ALA A 173 -4.06 -13.19 -7.23
CA ALA A 173 -4.70 -13.83 -6.09
C ALA A 173 -5.07 -15.30 -6.38
N ARG A 174 -5.53 -15.62 -7.58
CA ARG A 174 -5.86 -16.99 -8.00
C ARG A 174 -4.63 -17.88 -8.15
N ILE A 175 -3.51 -17.33 -8.61
CA ILE A 175 -2.23 -18.06 -8.65
C ILE A 175 -1.83 -18.44 -7.22
N ASP A 176 -1.89 -17.50 -6.28
CA ASP A 176 -1.60 -17.75 -4.86
C ASP A 176 -2.55 -18.80 -4.26
N ALA A 177 -3.85 -18.71 -4.54
CA ALA A 177 -4.86 -19.69 -4.09
C ALA A 177 -4.58 -21.09 -4.66
N GLN A 178 -4.19 -21.20 -5.93
CA GLN A 178 -3.83 -22.47 -6.56
C GLN A 178 -2.59 -23.09 -5.91
N GLU A 179 -1.55 -22.29 -5.66
CA GLU A 179 -0.33 -22.73 -4.98
C GLU A 179 -0.61 -23.25 -3.56
N ASN A 180 -1.56 -22.62 -2.86
CA ASN A 180 -1.97 -22.98 -1.51
C ASN A 180 -3.14 -23.97 -1.44
N SER A 181 -3.69 -24.40 -2.59
CA SER A 181 -4.83 -25.32 -2.67
C SER A 181 -6.08 -24.82 -1.92
N THR A 182 -6.33 -23.51 -1.98
CA THR A 182 -7.51 -22.86 -1.39
C THR A 182 -8.54 -22.49 -2.46
N PRO A 183 -9.84 -22.26 -2.10
CA PRO A 183 -10.85 -21.83 -3.07
C PRO A 183 -10.48 -20.53 -3.79
N ASP A 184 -10.80 -20.43 -5.08
CA ASP A 184 -10.46 -19.32 -5.98
C ASP A 184 -11.65 -18.44 -6.37
N ASP A 185 -12.80 -18.65 -5.72
CA ASP A 185 -14.03 -17.85 -5.89
C ASP A 185 -14.54 -17.33 -4.54
N VAL A 186 -15.55 -16.43 -4.56
CA VAL A 186 -16.10 -15.81 -3.35
C VAL A 186 -16.71 -16.84 -2.41
N GLY A 187 -16.39 -16.73 -1.13
CA GLY A 187 -16.97 -17.59 -0.10
C GLY A 187 -16.34 -17.40 1.28
N PRO A 188 -17.01 -17.84 2.34
CA PRO A 188 -16.46 -17.75 3.70
C PRO A 188 -15.20 -18.60 3.90
N GLU A 189 -15.03 -19.69 3.12
CA GLU A 189 -13.85 -20.57 3.16
C GLU A 189 -12.71 -20.09 2.27
N SER A 190 -12.95 -19.08 1.43
CA SER A 190 -11.94 -18.51 0.56
C SER A 190 -10.99 -17.61 1.33
N SER A 191 -9.73 -17.50 0.86
CA SER A 191 -8.77 -16.61 1.49
C SER A 191 -9.24 -15.16 1.47
N PHE A 192 -8.72 -14.36 2.40
CA PHE A 192 -8.93 -12.91 2.39
C PHE A 192 -8.58 -12.31 1.03
N VAL A 193 -7.46 -12.74 0.45
CA VAL A 193 -6.91 -12.22 -0.82
C VAL A 193 -7.88 -12.44 -1.98
N ILE A 194 -8.54 -13.59 -2.07
CA ILE A 194 -9.57 -13.87 -3.08
C ILE A 194 -10.81 -13.00 -2.86
N ASN A 195 -11.36 -13.00 -1.67
CA ASN A 195 -12.57 -12.25 -1.38
C ASN A 195 -12.37 -10.74 -1.60
N ILE A 196 -11.27 -10.16 -1.13
CA ILE A 196 -11.01 -8.73 -1.29
C ILE A 196 -10.76 -8.34 -2.76
N SER A 197 -10.08 -9.21 -3.54
CA SER A 197 -9.85 -8.97 -4.97
C SER A 197 -11.16 -8.97 -5.77
N ILE A 198 -12.04 -9.94 -5.52
CA ILE A 198 -13.36 -9.99 -6.16
C ILE A 198 -14.18 -8.77 -5.72
N GLY A 199 -14.16 -8.43 -4.44
CA GLY A 199 -14.90 -7.28 -3.92
C GLY A 199 -14.52 -5.96 -4.60
N TRP A 200 -13.23 -5.69 -4.75
CA TRP A 200 -12.75 -4.49 -5.43
C TRP A 200 -13.06 -4.49 -6.93
N LEU A 201 -12.93 -5.62 -7.60
CA LEU A 201 -13.25 -5.73 -9.02
C LEU A 201 -14.75 -5.47 -9.27
N GLU A 202 -15.62 -6.13 -8.51
CA GLU A 202 -17.07 -5.98 -8.67
C GLU A 202 -17.52 -4.58 -8.24
N PHE A 203 -16.90 -3.98 -7.23
CA PHE A 203 -17.09 -2.56 -6.90
C PHE A 203 -16.77 -1.64 -8.08
N ALA A 204 -15.62 -1.81 -8.72
CA ALA A 204 -15.21 -0.97 -9.85
C ALA A 204 -16.12 -1.17 -11.07
N ARG A 205 -16.53 -2.41 -11.37
CA ARG A 205 -17.48 -2.72 -12.44
C ARG A 205 -18.84 -2.08 -12.19
N TRP A 206 -19.36 -2.21 -10.96
CA TRP A 206 -20.60 -1.54 -10.57
C TRP A 206 -20.50 -0.02 -10.76
N ARG A 207 -19.43 0.60 -10.30
CA ARG A 207 -19.21 2.05 -10.45
C ARG A 207 -18.99 2.47 -11.91
N SER A 208 -18.51 1.58 -12.79
CA SER A 208 -18.43 1.80 -14.24
C SER A 208 -19.78 1.68 -14.97
N GLY A 209 -20.83 1.24 -14.28
CA GLY A 209 -22.21 1.14 -14.82
C GLY A 209 -22.76 -0.29 -14.96
N ASP A 210 -21.98 -1.32 -14.64
CA ASP A 210 -22.49 -2.70 -14.64
C ASP A 210 -23.28 -3.00 -13.36
N GLN A 211 -24.59 -2.84 -13.45
CA GLN A 211 -25.48 -3.07 -12.30
C GLN A 211 -25.50 -4.54 -11.82
N SER A 212 -25.14 -5.50 -12.68
CA SER A 212 -25.11 -6.92 -12.29
C SER A 212 -23.97 -7.22 -11.31
N SER A 213 -22.90 -6.44 -11.33
CA SER A 213 -21.77 -6.56 -10.42
C SER A 213 -22.08 -6.16 -8.97
N TYR A 214 -23.17 -5.41 -8.75
CA TYR A 214 -23.58 -5.04 -7.39
C TYR A 214 -23.99 -6.24 -6.54
N ASP A 215 -24.73 -7.19 -7.11
CA ASP A 215 -25.14 -8.40 -6.39
C ASP A 215 -23.90 -9.21 -5.97
N ARG A 216 -22.92 -9.34 -6.87
CA ARG A 216 -21.66 -10.04 -6.60
C ARG A 216 -20.80 -9.33 -5.54
N PHE A 217 -20.79 -8.00 -5.56
CA PHE A 217 -20.15 -7.19 -4.50
C PHE A 217 -20.80 -7.48 -3.13
N LEU A 218 -22.14 -7.57 -3.05
CA LEU A 218 -22.85 -7.91 -1.82
C LEU A 218 -22.58 -9.35 -1.34
N GLU A 219 -22.34 -10.30 -2.26
CA GLU A 219 -21.92 -11.66 -1.89
C GLU A 219 -20.56 -11.64 -1.16
N VAL A 220 -19.60 -10.82 -1.61
CA VAL A 220 -18.32 -10.66 -0.93
C VAL A 220 -18.49 -10.08 0.48
N ILE A 221 -19.32 -9.05 0.63
CA ILE A 221 -19.64 -8.48 1.94
C ILE A 221 -20.26 -9.54 2.85
N SER A 222 -21.18 -10.37 2.31
CA SER A 222 -21.81 -11.48 3.05
C SER A 222 -20.79 -12.55 3.46
N ALA A 223 -19.84 -12.91 2.58
CA ALA A 223 -18.78 -13.87 2.88
C ALA A 223 -17.90 -13.40 4.05
N PHE A 224 -17.48 -12.13 4.03
CA PHE A 224 -16.72 -11.55 5.14
C PHE A 224 -17.52 -11.50 6.45
N ARG A 225 -18.83 -11.14 6.41
CA ARG A 225 -19.68 -11.14 7.60
C ARG A 225 -19.82 -12.54 8.20
N SER A 226 -20.03 -13.56 7.36
CA SER A 226 -20.08 -14.94 7.82
C SER A 226 -18.79 -15.37 8.52
N ARG A 227 -17.62 -14.92 8.00
CA ARG A 227 -16.34 -15.22 8.63
C ARG A 227 -16.15 -14.53 9.98
N ILE A 228 -16.63 -13.29 10.12
CA ILE A 228 -16.63 -12.58 11.41
C ILE A 228 -17.47 -13.31 12.44
N GLU A 229 -18.65 -13.85 12.03
CA GLU A 229 -19.54 -14.60 12.90
C GLU A 229 -18.95 -15.94 13.36
N GLN A 230 -18.09 -16.56 12.55
CA GLN A 230 -17.39 -17.81 12.89
C GLN A 230 -16.32 -17.60 13.96
N ASP A 231 -15.87 -16.36 14.17
CA ASP A 231 -14.87 -15.95 15.18
C ASP A 231 -13.54 -16.72 15.06
N ASP A 232 -13.13 -17.00 13.83
CA ASP A 232 -11.90 -17.74 13.52
C ASP A 232 -10.69 -16.81 13.28
N GLU A 233 -9.53 -17.40 12.92
CA GLU A 233 -8.28 -16.67 12.62
C GLU A 233 -8.42 -15.62 11.52
N GLY A 234 -9.40 -15.72 10.63
CA GLY A 234 -9.65 -14.76 9.53
C GLY A 234 -10.55 -13.59 9.89
N LYS A 235 -11.01 -13.49 11.14
CA LYS A 235 -11.95 -12.44 11.58
C LYS A 235 -11.38 -11.03 11.41
N ASP A 236 -10.16 -10.79 11.84
CA ASP A 236 -9.55 -9.45 11.76
C ASP A 236 -9.36 -9.01 10.32
N GLU A 237 -8.94 -9.93 9.43
CA GLU A 237 -8.84 -9.66 8.00
C GLU A 237 -10.21 -9.37 7.39
N ALA A 238 -11.25 -10.12 7.77
CA ALA A 238 -12.62 -9.89 7.28
C ALA A 238 -13.16 -8.52 7.73
N ILE A 239 -12.87 -8.07 8.95
CA ILE A 239 -13.21 -6.72 9.43
C ILE A 239 -12.52 -5.65 8.57
N ILE A 240 -11.23 -5.84 8.27
CA ILE A 240 -10.48 -4.94 7.38
C ILE A 240 -11.10 -4.91 5.99
N GLY A 241 -11.43 -6.07 5.43
CA GLY A 241 -12.01 -6.19 4.08
C GLY A 241 -13.36 -5.46 3.96
N ILE A 242 -14.28 -5.67 4.90
CA ILE A 242 -15.54 -4.95 4.95
C ILE A 242 -15.28 -3.44 5.08
N GLY A 243 -14.42 -3.05 6.02
CA GLY A 243 -14.10 -1.66 6.26
C GLY A 243 -13.62 -0.95 5.00
N GLN A 244 -12.73 -1.57 4.22
CA GLN A 244 -12.26 -1.02 2.96
C GLN A 244 -13.38 -0.87 1.92
N LEU A 245 -14.13 -1.95 1.67
CA LEU A 245 -15.15 -1.98 0.62
C LEU A 245 -16.33 -1.05 0.93
N GLU A 246 -16.83 -1.04 2.16
CA GLU A 246 -17.90 -0.14 2.58
C GLU A 246 -17.45 1.33 2.56
N THR A 247 -16.22 1.62 2.99
CA THR A 247 -15.65 2.98 2.91
C THR A 247 -15.53 3.46 1.48
N ALA A 248 -15.04 2.61 0.57
CA ALA A 248 -14.95 2.93 -0.85
C ALA A 248 -16.33 3.16 -1.48
N ALA A 249 -17.35 2.39 -1.08
CA ALA A 249 -18.70 2.52 -1.59
C ALA A 249 -19.41 3.81 -1.11
N LEU A 250 -19.02 4.37 0.03
CA LEU A 250 -19.58 5.59 0.61
C LEU A 250 -18.93 6.88 0.08
N ARG A 251 -17.75 6.80 -0.51
CA ARG A 251 -16.98 7.92 -1.09
C ARG A 251 -17.16 8.03 -2.59
#